data_f0ba573eeac7e828471e50738abc806a
#
_entry.id   f0ba573eeac7e828471e50738abc806a
#
_cell.length_a   1.000
_cell.length_b   1.000
_cell.length_c   1.000
_cell.angle_alpha   90.00
_cell.angle_beta   90.00
_cell.angle_gamma   90.00
#
_symmetry.space_group_name_H-M   'P 1'
#
loop_
_entity.id
_entity.type
_entity.pdbx_description
1 polymer ?
#
loop_
_entity_poly.entity_id
_entity_poly.type
_entity_poly.pdbx_seq_one_letter_code
_entity_poly.pdbx_strand_id
1 'polypeptide(L)'
;LIKAMLDLIKPITGEVRFYDEKYSKVRDKIAYVPQRGSVDWDFPTTVFDVVEMGRYGKVGWLKKVRKIDKEKTKEAIHKVEMDEFSDRQISQLSGGQQQRVFLARALVQDAEIYFMDEPFQGVDSKTEKSIVNILKKLRDEKKTVIVVHHDLQTVKDYFDYVTFINVSVIASGPVEEIFTPENIEKT
;
A
#
# COMPACT_ATOMS: atom_id res chain seq x y z
N LEU A 1 -7.30 12.36 -2.12
CA LEU A 1 -7.57 11.69 -3.41
C LEU A 1 -7.76 10.17 -3.23
N ILE A 2 -6.77 9.40 -2.72
CA ILE A 2 -6.86 7.93 -2.57
C ILE A 2 -8.14 7.50 -1.85
N LYS A 3 -8.49 8.13 -0.73
CA LYS A 3 -9.70 7.79 0.03
C LYS A 3 -10.98 7.93 -0.81
N ALA A 4 -11.06 8.91 -1.71
CA ALA A 4 -12.18 9.05 -2.64
C ALA A 4 -12.15 7.97 -3.74
N MET A 5 -10.97 7.63 -4.25
CA MET A 5 -10.81 6.56 -5.24
C MET A 5 -11.24 5.20 -4.69
N LEU A 6 -11.03 4.94 -3.41
CA LEU A 6 -11.38 3.70 -2.71
C LEU A 6 -12.78 3.73 -2.06
N ASP A 7 -13.62 4.71 -2.42
CA ASP A 7 -15.00 4.87 -1.89
C ASP A 7 -15.06 4.98 -0.35
N LEU A 8 -13.94 5.36 0.29
CA LEU A 8 -13.85 5.61 1.74
C LEU A 8 -14.43 6.97 2.11
N ILE A 9 -14.43 7.92 1.16
CA ILE A 9 -15.14 9.20 1.24
C ILE A 9 -15.85 9.42 -0.09
N LYS A 10 -17.05 10.01 -0.04
CA LYS A 10 -17.80 10.32 -1.27
C LYS A 10 -17.25 11.58 -1.94
N PRO A 11 -16.89 11.55 -3.23
CA PRO A 11 -16.55 12.75 -3.98
C PRO A 11 -17.77 13.64 -4.10
N ILE A 12 -17.57 14.97 -4.13
CA ILE A 12 -18.65 15.95 -4.34
C ILE A 12 -19.15 15.83 -5.79
N THR A 13 -18.22 15.64 -6.73
CA THR A 13 -18.50 15.49 -8.16
C THR A 13 -17.53 14.47 -8.76
N GLY A 14 -17.86 13.97 -9.95
CA GLY A 14 -17.03 13.01 -10.66
C GLY A 14 -17.24 11.57 -10.22
N GLU A 15 -16.57 10.67 -10.91
CA GLU A 15 -16.57 9.23 -10.60
C GLU A 15 -15.18 8.64 -10.81
N VAL A 16 -14.92 7.53 -10.13
CA VAL A 16 -13.69 6.75 -10.30
C VAL A 16 -14.05 5.37 -10.84
N ARG A 17 -13.30 4.93 -11.85
CA ARG A 17 -13.44 3.60 -12.45
C ARG A 17 -12.10 2.88 -12.45
N PHE A 18 -12.15 1.57 -12.21
CA PHE A 18 -11.06 0.64 -12.34
C PHE A 18 -11.47 -0.44 -13.33
N TYR A 19 -10.74 -0.63 -14.44
CA TYR A 19 -11.14 -1.54 -15.51
C TYR A 19 -12.57 -1.27 -16.00
N ASP A 20 -12.93 0.00 -16.16
CA ASP A 20 -14.28 0.50 -16.52
C ASP A 20 -15.40 0.15 -15.52
N GLU A 21 -15.06 -0.44 -14.37
CA GLU A 21 -15.99 -0.82 -13.31
C GLU A 21 -15.86 0.08 -12.07
N LYS A 22 -16.94 0.17 -11.28
CA LYS A 22 -16.91 0.87 -9.99
C LYS A 22 -16.07 0.06 -8.98
N TYR A 23 -15.43 0.76 -8.02
CA TYR A 23 -14.64 0.15 -6.95
C TYR A 23 -15.32 -1.03 -6.27
N SER A 24 -16.63 -0.93 -5.98
CA SER A 24 -17.41 -1.99 -5.32
C SER A 24 -17.39 -3.35 -6.03
N LYS A 25 -17.18 -3.36 -7.35
CA LYS A 25 -17.13 -4.58 -8.16
C LYS A 25 -15.72 -5.19 -8.26
N VAL A 26 -14.69 -4.40 -8.00
CA VAL A 26 -13.28 -4.80 -8.18
C VAL A 26 -12.45 -4.67 -6.91
N ARG A 27 -13.09 -4.47 -5.77
CA ARG A 27 -12.43 -4.26 -4.48
C ARG A 27 -11.50 -5.40 -4.06
N ASP A 28 -11.77 -6.60 -4.51
CA ASP A 28 -10.95 -7.79 -4.26
C ASP A 28 -9.63 -7.80 -5.06
N LYS A 29 -9.54 -6.96 -6.09
CA LYS A 29 -8.36 -6.72 -6.92
C LYS A 29 -7.50 -5.57 -6.42
N ILE A 30 -7.95 -4.85 -5.39
CA ILE A 30 -7.32 -3.62 -4.92
C ILE A 30 -6.93 -3.78 -3.45
N ALA A 31 -5.65 -3.55 -3.15
CA ALA A 31 -5.14 -3.50 -1.79
C ALA A 31 -4.80 -2.06 -1.40
N TYR A 32 -4.94 -1.73 -0.12
CA TYR A 32 -4.64 -0.41 0.42
C TYR A 32 -3.78 -0.48 1.67
N VAL A 33 -2.69 0.26 1.65
CA VAL A 33 -1.82 0.54 2.81
C VAL A 33 -2.10 1.98 3.25
N PRO A 34 -2.78 2.18 4.39
CA PRO A 34 -3.07 3.51 4.90
C PRO A 34 -1.83 4.17 5.47
N GLN A 35 -1.86 5.50 5.57
CA GLN A 35 -0.86 6.26 6.31
C GLN A 35 -0.80 5.80 7.77
N ARG A 36 0.40 5.63 8.31
CA ARG A 36 0.64 5.10 9.66
C ARG A 36 -0.14 5.84 10.74
N GLY A 37 -0.22 7.18 10.67
CA GLY A 37 -0.93 8.00 11.66
C GLY A 37 -2.45 7.79 11.71
N SER A 38 -3.03 7.07 10.76
CA SER A 38 -4.47 6.77 10.72
C SER A 38 -4.86 5.41 11.32
N VAL A 39 -3.90 4.68 11.89
CA VAL A 39 -4.08 3.33 12.42
C VAL A 39 -4.01 3.35 13.94
N ASP A 40 -4.93 2.63 14.59
CA ASP A 40 -4.86 2.36 16.03
C ASP A 40 -3.85 1.22 16.29
N TRP A 41 -2.68 1.59 16.79
CA TRP A 41 -1.59 0.67 17.08
C TRP A 41 -1.70 0.01 18.46
N ASP A 42 -2.56 0.50 19.34
CA ASP A 42 -2.74 -0.05 20.68
C ASP A 42 -3.74 -1.22 20.72
N PHE A 43 -4.32 -1.56 19.58
CA PHE A 43 -5.20 -2.71 19.45
C PHE A 43 -4.44 -4.02 19.76
N PRO A 44 -4.94 -4.85 20.71
CA PRO A 44 -4.22 -6.02 21.22
C PRO A 44 -4.26 -7.20 20.20
N THR A 45 -3.45 -7.10 19.16
CA THR A 45 -3.37 -8.11 18.10
C THR A 45 -1.93 -8.38 17.73
N THR A 46 -1.63 -9.58 17.23
CA THR A 46 -0.30 -9.96 16.77
C THR A 46 -0.05 -9.54 15.33
N VAL A 47 1.23 -9.57 14.94
CA VAL A 47 1.63 -9.39 13.53
C VAL A 47 0.92 -10.39 12.64
N PHE A 48 0.89 -11.66 13.04
CA PHE A 48 0.23 -12.72 12.27
C PHE A 48 -1.24 -12.41 12.06
N ASP A 49 -1.96 -12.03 13.10
CA ASP A 49 -3.39 -11.73 13.03
C ASP A 49 -3.68 -10.55 12.08
N VAL A 50 -2.89 -9.46 12.19
CA VAL A 50 -3.04 -8.30 11.31
C VAL A 50 -2.84 -8.67 9.85
N VAL A 51 -1.84 -9.47 9.54
CA VAL A 51 -1.57 -9.90 8.15
C VAL A 51 -2.68 -10.87 7.68
N GLU A 52 -3.13 -11.82 8.54
CA GLU A 52 -4.21 -12.75 8.23
C GLU A 52 -5.53 -12.02 7.92
N MET A 53 -5.82 -10.89 8.57
CA MET A 53 -6.99 -10.05 8.26
C MET A 53 -7.04 -9.65 6.77
N GLY A 54 -5.89 -9.53 6.10
CA GLY A 54 -5.83 -9.28 4.65
C GLY A 54 -6.47 -10.39 3.83
N ARG A 55 -6.64 -11.60 4.36
CA ARG A 55 -7.30 -12.73 3.69
C ARG A 55 -8.82 -12.72 3.81
N TYR A 56 -9.39 -11.99 4.76
CA TYR A 56 -10.82 -12.06 5.07
C TYR A 56 -11.73 -11.72 3.88
N GLY A 57 -11.31 -10.81 3.01
CA GLY A 57 -12.03 -10.51 1.78
C GLY A 57 -12.18 -11.72 0.84
N LYS A 58 -11.14 -12.58 0.76
CA LYS A 58 -11.14 -13.80 -0.07
C LYS A 58 -11.77 -15.02 0.64
N VAL A 59 -11.64 -15.09 1.96
CA VAL A 59 -12.22 -16.17 2.77
C VAL A 59 -13.73 -16.01 2.89
N GLY A 60 -14.22 -14.78 3.03
CA GLY A 60 -15.62 -14.45 3.28
C GLY A 60 -15.98 -14.47 4.76
N TRP A 61 -16.93 -13.62 5.16
CA TRP A 61 -17.23 -13.27 6.55
C TRP A 61 -17.68 -14.46 7.43
N LEU A 62 -18.33 -15.46 6.87
CA LEU A 62 -18.86 -16.61 7.65
C LEU A 62 -17.98 -17.87 7.54
N LYS A 63 -16.85 -17.81 6.87
CA LYS A 63 -15.99 -18.98 6.66
C LYS A 63 -14.78 -18.94 7.56
N LYS A 64 -14.38 -20.10 8.07
CA LYS A 64 -13.13 -20.25 8.83
C LYS A 64 -11.92 -20.08 7.90
N VAL A 65 -10.88 -19.41 8.42
CA VAL A 65 -9.57 -19.34 7.76
C VAL A 65 -9.03 -20.75 7.55
N ARG A 66 -8.62 -21.07 6.34
CA ARG A 66 -8.14 -22.40 5.95
C ARG A 66 -6.60 -22.46 6.13
N LYS A 67 -6.07 -23.68 6.09
CA LYS A 67 -4.61 -23.91 6.18
C LYS A 67 -3.85 -23.13 5.11
N ILE A 68 -4.35 -23.10 3.86
CA ILE A 68 -3.74 -22.36 2.76
C ILE A 68 -3.70 -20.84 3.02
N ASP A 69 -4.68 -20.27 3.69
CA ASP A 69 -4.70 -18.86 4.01
C ASP A 69 -3.65 -18.52 5.08
N LYS A 70 -3.43 -19.41 6.05
CA LYS A 70 -2.36 -19.30 7.04
C LYS A 70 -0.96 -19.43 6.43
N GLU A 71 -0.79 -20.32 5.46
CA GLU A 71 0.46 -20.46 4.71
C GLU A 71 0.76 -19.17 3.93
N LYS A 72 -0.21 -18.62 3.22
CA LYS A 72 -0.05 -17.32 2.52
C LYS A 72 0.25 -16.16 3.47
N THR A 73 -0.33 -16.18 4.68
CA THR A 73 -0.01 -15.19 5.73
C THR A 73 1.47 -15.29 6.12
N LYS A 74 1.98 -16.48 6.36
CA LYS A 74 3.42 -16.69 6.67
C LYS A 74 4.32 -16.24 5.52
N GLU A 75 3.98 -16.59 4.28
CA GLU A 75 4.72 -16.14 3.10
C GLU A 75 4.76 -14.61 2.98
N ALA A 76 3.66 -13.93 3.28
CA ALA A 76 3.60 -12.48 3.24
C ALA A 76 4.46 -11.84 4.35
N ILE A 77 4.44 -12.42 5.57
CA ILE A 77 5.30 -12.00 6.68
C ILE A 77 6.77 -12.20 6.33
N HIS A 78 7.11 -13.34 5.73
CA HIS A 78 8.47 -13.63 5.25
C HIS A 78 8.95 -12.63 4.18
N LYS A 79 8.10 -12.29 3.22
CA LYS A 79 8.43 -11.30 2.17
C LYS A 79 8.84 -9.93 2.71
N VAL A 80 8.36 -9.55 3.88
CA VAL A 80 8.69 -8.29 4.56
C VAL A 80 9.71 -8.45 5.70
N GLU A 81 10.33 -9.61 5.83
CA GLU A 81 11.36 -9.91 6.85
C GLU A 81 10.86 -9.70 8.29
N MET A 82 9.65 -10.19 8.59
CA MET A 82 9.00 -10.03 9.90
C MET A 82 8.73 -11.36 10.61
N ASP A 83 9.39 -12.45 10.20
CA ASP A 83 9.16 -13.81 10.73
C ASP A 83 9.35 -13.88 12.25
N GLU A 84 10.43 -13.30 12.76
CA GLU A 84 10.77 -13.30 14.20
C GLU A 84 9.77 -12.52 15.07
N PHE A 85 8.97 -11.65 14.42
CA PHE A 85 7.98 -10.81 15.10
C PHE A 85 6.55 -11.34 14.93
N SER A 86 6.35 -12.49 14.29
CA SER A 86 5.04 -13.02 13.92
C SER A 86 4.03 -13.06 15.07
N ASP A 87 4.46 -13.49 16.24
CA ASP A 87 3.64 -13.62 17.45
C ASP A 87 3.68 -12.37 18.35
N ARG A 88 4.45 -11.35 17.97
CA ARG A 88 4.57 -10.11 18.75
C ARG A 88 3.36 -9.22 18.53
N GLN A 89 2.93 -8.51 19.57
CA GLN A 89 1.88 -7.49 19.47
C GLN A 89 2.34 -6.30 18.63
N ILE A 90 1.44 -5.74 17.81
CA ILE A 90 1.76 -4.62 16.92
C ILE A 90 2.15 -3.35 17.68
N SER A 91 1.64 -3.15 18.88
CA SER A 91 2.00 -2.02 19.77
C SER A 91 3.47 -2.04 20.20
N GLN A 92 4.13 -3.20 20.18
CA GLN A 92 5.53 -3.39 20.61
C GLN A 92 6.52 -3.21 19.46
N LEU A 93 6.04 -2.88 18.27
CA LEU A 93 6.87 -2.76 17.08
C LEU A 93 7.37 -1.32 16.88
N SER A 94 8.58 -1.18 16.32
CA SER A 94 9.05 0.10 15.82
C SER A 94 8.21 0.58 14.63
N GLY A 95 8.27 1.88 14.31
CA GLY A 95 7.51 2.45 13.19
C GLY A 95 7.78 1.77 11.85
N GLY A 96 9.04 1.45 11.56
CA GLY A 96 9.38 0.73 10.33
C GLY A 96 8.88 -0.72 10.33
N GLN A 97 8.85 -1.39 11.48
CA GLN A 97 8.27 -2.72 11.60
C GLN A 97 6.75 -2.69 11.40
N GLN A 98 6.07 -1.73 11.99
CA GLN A 98 4.63 -1.51 11.80
C GLN A 98 4.29 -1.29 10.31
N GLN A 99 5.09 -0.48 9.62
CA GLN A 99 4.91 -0.24 8.18
C GLN A 99 5.05 -1.52 7.36
N ARG A 100 6.05 -2.36 7.67
CA ARG A 100 6.23 -3.67 7.02
C ARG A 100 5.05 -4.61 7.27
N VAL A 101 4.47 -4.62 8.48
CA VAL A 101 3.28 -5.43 8.80
C VAL A 101 2.08 -5.04 7.93
N PHE A 102 1.83 -3.73 7.75
CA PHE A 102 0.75 -3.26 6.90
C PHE A 102 1.01 -3.53 5.41
N LEU A 103 2.27 -3.47 5.00
CA LEU A 103 2.64 -3.91 3.66
C LEU A 103 2.37 -5.42 3.48
N ALA A 104 2.76 -6.26 4.44
CA ALA A 104 2.45 -7.70 4.40
C ALA A 104 0.95 -7.98 4.34
N ARG A 105 0.14 -7.22 5.12
CA ARG A 105 -1.33 -7.29 5.08
C ARG A 105 -1.90 -6.94 3.70
N ALA A 106 -1.28 -6.04 2.97
CA ALA A 106 -1.66 -5.74 1.58
C ALA A 106 -1.19 -6.84 0.62
N LEU A 107 0.04 -7.32 0.76
CA LEU A 107 0.62 -8.36 -0.09
C LEU A 107 -0.15 -9.68 -0.02
N VAL A 108 -0.62 -10.09 1.17
CA VAL A 108 -1.36 -11.35 1.35
C VAL A 108 -2.71 -11.36 0.63
N GLN A 109 -3.23 -10.19 0.26
CA GLN A 109 -4.43 -10.06 -0.56
C GLN A 109 -4.22 -10.52 -2.00
N ASP A 110 -2.96 -10.54 -2.47
CA ASP A 110 -2.61 -10.88 -3.86
C ASP A 110 -3.48 -10.08 -4.84
N ALA A 111 -3.42 -8.76 -4.71
CA ALA A 111 -4.18 -7.80 -5.50
C ALA A 111 -3.53 -7.53 -6.86
N GLU A 112 -4.25 -6.87 -7.76
CA GLU A 112 -3.73 -6.38 -9.05
C GLU A 112 -3.24 -4.93 -8.92
N ILE A 113 -3.89 -4.14 -8.05
CA ILE A 113 -3.56 -2.72 -7.80
C ILE A 113 -3.30 -2.53 -6.30
N TYR A 114 -2.22 -1.85 -5.98
CA TYR A 114 -1.83 -1.50 -4.62
C TYR A 114 -1.80 0.01 -4.48
N PHE A 115 -2.61 0.55 -3.58
CA PHE A 115 -2.54 1.95 -3.15
C PHE A 115 -1.78 2.05 -1.84
N MET A 116 -0.84 2.98 -1.76
CA MET A 116 -0.02 3.21 -0.56
C MET A 116 0.04 4.70 -0.26
N ASP A 117 -0.33 5.03 0.97
CA ASP A 117 -0.35 6.41 1.44
C ASP A 117 0.86 6.66 2.33
N GLU A 118 1.88 7.34 1.79
CA GLU A 118 3.16 7.65 2.43
C GLU A 118 3.87 6.41 3.04
N PRO A 119 4.15 5.34 2.28
CA PRO A 119 4.66 4.08 2.83
C PRO A 119 6.09 4.20 3.39
N PHE A 120 6.79 5.29 3.13
CA PHE A 120 8.15 5.54 3.58
C PHE A 120 8.23 6.49 4.79
N GLN A 121 7.09 7.02 5.24
CA GLN A 121 7.08 7.97 6.34
C GLN A 121 7.56 7.35 7.66
N GLY A 122 8.56 7.97 8.28
CA GLY A 122 9.05 7.56 9.60
C GLY A 122 9.79 6.22 9.62
N VAL A 123 10.30 5.76 8.49
CA VAL A 123 11.17 4.58 8.40
C VAL A 123 12.63 5.00 8.19
N ASP A 124 13.56 4.15 8.63
CA ASP A 124 14.98 4.34 8.33
C ASP A 124 15.30 3.95 6.87
N SER A 125 16.45 4.41 6.36
CA SER A 125 16.87 4.19 4.98
C SER A 125 17.03 2.72 4.60
N LYS A 126 17.31 1.82 5.55
CA LYS A 126 17.40 0.38 5.29
C LYS A 126 16.01 -0.20 5.06
N THR A 127 15.06 0.16 5.92
CA THR A 127 13.65 -0.22 5.79
C THR A 127 13.05 0.32 4.50
N GLU A 128 13.31 1.58 4.17
CA GLU A 128 12.86 2.20 2.93
C GLU A 128 13.33 1.41 1.70
N LYS A 129 14.63 1.10 1.60
CA LYS A 129 15.18 0.29 0.50
C LYS A 129 14.53 -1.09 0.42
N SER A 130 14.26 -1.73 1.56
CA SER A 130 13.55 -3.03 1.60
C SER A 130 12.15 -2.89 1.02
N ILE A 131 11.38 -1.87 1.42
CA ILE A 131 10.05 -1.59 0.88
C ILE A 131 10.13 -1.34 -0.64
N VAL A 132 11.01 -0.47 -1.11
CA VAL A 132 11.19 -0.17 -2.55
C VAL A 132 11.47 -1.44 -3.35
N ASN A 133 12.33 -2.33 -2.84
CA ASN A 133 12.61 -3.60 -3.50
C ASN A 133 11.35 -4.49 -3.63
N ILE A 134 10.47 -4.48 -2.62
CA ILE A 134 9.19 -5.19 -2.69
C ILE A 134 8.29 -4.56 -3.76
N LEU A 135 8.21 -3.22 -3.81
CA LEU A 135 7.40 -2.52 -4.82
C LEU A 135 7.90 -2.80 -6.25
N LYS A 136 9.23 -2.82 -6.45
CA LYS A 136 9.83 -3.19 -7.74
C LYS A 136 9.48 -4.62 -8.14
N LYS A 137 9.49 -5.58 -7.21
CA LYS A 137 9.05 -6.97 -7.47
C LYS A 137 7.58 -7.02 -7.88
N LEU A 138 6.69 -6.28 -7.22
CA LEU A 138 5.28 -6.21 -7.62
C LEU A 138 5.12 -5.68 -9.05
N ARG A 139 5.86 -4.62 -9.41
CA ARG A 139 5.90 -4.09 -10.79
C ARG A 139 6.36 -5.16 -11.79
N ASP A 140 7.41 -5.89 -11.47
CA ASP A 140 7.94 -6.94 -12.34
C ASP A 140 6.93 -8.10 -12.50
N GLU A 141 6.10 -8.34 -11.49
CA GLU A 141 4.94 -9.25 -11.52
C GLU A 141 3.71 -8.65 -12.25
N LYS A 142 3.87 -7.49 -12.94
CA LYS A 142 2.81 -6.77 -13.67
C LYS A 142 1.67 -6.26 -12.79
N LYS A 143 1.93 -6.03 -11.52
CA LYS A 143 1.00 -5.34 -10.62
C LYS A 143 1.15 -3.83 -10.78
N THR A 144 0.06 -3.09 -10.56
CA THR A 144 0.09 -1.62 -10.51
C THR A 144 0.28 -1.15 -9.07
N VAL A 145 1.28 -0.32 -8.84
CA VAL A 145 1.54 0.27 -7.51
C VAL A 145 1.41 1.77 -7.60
N ILE A 146 0.51 2.34 -6.81
CA ILE A 146 0.23 3.78 -6.74
C ILE A 146 0.61 4.27 -5.34
N VAL A 147 1.56 5.19 -5.26
CA VAL A 147 2.13 5.69 -4.01
C VAL A 147 1.91 7.19 -3.90
N VAL A 148 1.35 7.65 -2.78
CA VAL A 148 1.46 9.06 -2.39
C VAL A 148 2.82 9.27 -1.76
N HIS A 149 3.58 10.21 -2.28
CA HIS A 149 4.96 10.47 -1.90
C HIS A 149 5.26 11.95 -1.92
N HIS A 150 6.02 12.44 -0.97
CA HIS A 150 6.34 13.86 -0.85
C HIS A 150 7.85 14.16 -0.93
N ASP A 151 8.70 13.13 -0.91
CA ASP A 151 10.14 13.31 -1.10
C ASP A 151 10.50 13.31 -2.58
N LEU A 152 10.67 14.49 -3.14
CA LEU A 152 10.98 14.68 -4.55
C LEU A 152 12.37 14.12 -4.94
N GLN A 153 13.29 13.93 -3.99
CA GLN A 153 14.66 13.48 -4.30
C GLN A 153 14.69 12.03 -4.77
N THR A 154 13.75 11.20 -4.30
CA THR A 154 13.71 9.76 -4.57
C THR A 154 12.77 9.39 -5.73
N VAL A 155 11.98 10.33 -6.25
CA VAL A 155 10.96 10.05 -7.29
C VAL A 155 11.56 9.38 -8.52
N LYS A 156 12.69 9.89 -9.05
CA LYS A 156 13.32 9.36 -10.26
C LYS A 156 13.85 7.93 -10.10
N ASP A 157 14.23 7.55 -8.87
CA ASP A 157 14.83 6.24 -8.59
C ASP A 157 13.76 5.17 -8.29
N TYR A 158 12.56 5.60 -7.85
CA TYR A 158 11.55 4.71 -7.33
C TYR A 158 10.38 4.47 -8.27
N PHE A 159 10.03 5.45 -9.11
CA PHE A 159 8.79 5.45 -9.88
C PHE A 159 9.03 5.58 -11.39
N ASP A 160 8.15 4.93 -12.16
CA ASP A 160 8.15 5.00 -13.62
C ASP A 160 7.27 6.16 -14.12
N TYR A 161 6.21 6.51 -13.37
CA TYR A 161 5.23 7.56 -13.67
C TYR A 161 5.04 8.49 -12.48
N VAL A 162 4.71 9.74 -12.75
CA VAL A 162 4.37 10.75 -11.73
C VAL A 162 3.12 11.53 -12.12
N THR A 163 2.32 11.85 -11.12
CA THR A 163 1.20 12.80 -11.25
C THR A 163 1.37 13.89 -10.20
N PHE A 164 1.60 15.11 -10.66
CA PHE A 164 1.67 16.30 -9.82
C PHE A 164 0.28 16.87 -9.58
N ILE A 165 -0.05 17.11 -8.30
CA ILE A 165 -1.37 17.56 -7.87
C ILE A 165 -1.23 18.70 -6.87
N ASN A 166 -1.84 19.85 -7.23
CA ASN A 166 -2.03 20.98 -6.33
C ASN A 166 -3.43 21.54 -6.61
N VAL A 167 -4.43 21.20 -5.78
CA VAL A 167 -5.86 21.45 -6.00
C VAL A 167 -6.39 20.75 -7.27
N SER A 168 -5.65 20.83 -8.36
CA SER A 168 -5.91 20.16 -9.65
C SER A 168 -4.68 19.36 -10.11
N VAL A 169 -4.86 18.51 -11.11
CA VAL A 169 -3.74 17.84 -11.78
C VAL A 169 -2.95 18.87 -12.57
N ILE A 170 -1.67 19.03 -12.25
CA ILE A 170 -0.75 19.93 -12.96
C ILE A 170 -0.17 19.23 -14.17
N ALA A 171 0.36 18.02 -13.97
CA ALA A 171 0.97 17.21 -15.01
C ALA A 171 0.90 15.74 -14.62
N SER A 172 0.85 14.83 -15.58
CA SER A 172 0.84 13.39 -15.39
C SER A 172 1.51 12.68 -16.55
N GLY A 173 2.42 11.75 -16.29
CA GLY A 173 3.10 10.99 -17.33
C GLY A 173 4.38 10.30 -16.82
N PRO A 174 5.23 9.79 -17.75
CA PRO A 174 6.52 9.22 -17.42
C PRO A 174 7.38 10.20 -16.62
N VAL A 175 8.08 9.69 -15.60
CA VAL A 175 8.94 10.52 -14.74
C VAL A 175 9.98 11.29 -15.56
N GLU A 176 10.57 10.66 -16.56
CA GLU A 176 11.60 11.29 -17.40
C GLU A 176 11.11 12.52 -18.16
N GLU A 177 9.81 12.56 -18.50
CA GLU A 177 9.20 13.67 -19.26
C GLU A 177 8.58 14.73 -18.35
N ILE A 178 7.91 14.29 -17.28
CA ILE A 178 7.06 15.16 -16.47
C ILE A 178 7.79 15.74 -15.26
N PHE A 179 8.83 15.07 -14.74
CA PHE A 179 9.57 15.51 -13.56
C PHE A 179 10.53 16.66 -13.89
N THR A 180 9.98 17.85 -14.17
CA THR A 180 10.70 19.07 -14.53
C THR A 180 10.66 20.11 -13.41
N PRO A 181 11.66 21.01 -13.32
CA PRO A 181 11.63 22.11 -12.35
C PRO A 181 10.32 22.94 -12.44
N GLU A 182 9.82 23.19 -13.64
CA GLU A 182 8.62 23.96 -13.86
C GLU A 182 7.37 23.29 -13.26
N ASN A 183 7.23 21.97 -13.38
CA ASN A 183 6.10 21.23 -12.80
C ASN A 183 6.23 21.12 -11.28
N ILE A 184 7.46 21.00 -10.76
CA ILE A 184 7.74 20.96 -9.32
C ILE A 184 7.37 22.30 -8.65
N GLU A 185 7.73 23.43 -9.27
CA GLU A 185 7.41 24.76 -8.72
C GLU A 185 5.90 25.05 -8.65
N LYS A 186 5.10 24.41 -9.51
CA LYS A 186 3.62 24.55 -9.51
C LYS A 186 2.91 23.65 -8.50
N THR A 187 3.62 22.69 -7.90
CA THR A 187 3.07 21.72 -6.98
C THR A 187 3.25 22.11 -5.53
#